data_420698f8bb1f968ce77d70a98fd17c53
#
_entry.id   420698f8bb1f968ce77d70a98fd17c53
#
_cell.length_a   1.000
_cell.length_b   1.000
_cell.length_c   1.000
_cell.angle_alpha   90.00
_cell.angle_beta   90.00
_cell.angle_gamma   90.00
#
_symmetry.space_group_name_H-M   'P 1'
#
loop_
_entity.id
_entity.type
_entity.pdbx_description
1 polymer ?
#
loop_
_entity_poly.entity_id
_entity_poly.type
_entity_poly.pdbx_seq_one_letter_code
_entity_poly.pdbx_strand_id
1 'polypeptide(L)'
;RDRVSRIYFNKHFFDYPVTMNKNTIQSMGFATTMKAGFSYLGSCISKKPETNLENFYINRFGKVLYGMFFEGYTEKLWGRHPSEISADWGAQRVKGLSIRAVLKDMISKRSGKKNNENAETSLIEQFWYPKYGPGQLWELVGHKAEEKGCHILYHHAVKTIHTENGKVTSVVCETPEGSKTITGDIFISSMPIQDLIAGMDGCDNTEVQRIAAGLPYRDFVTVGLLVNKLNLVNQTGTPTLGNIVPDCWIYVQDKGVKLGRIQIFNNWSPYMVEKPEETVWIGLEYFCAEGDDFWNMSDQECVDFAVKELTKMGVITEGAVLDAHREKVKKAYPAYFDTYAQFDQVVDYLNTFDNLFCVGRNGQHRYNNMDHSMLTAIHAADAIKHNSTDKGAVWNVNQEKEYHEQK
;
A
#
# COMPACT_ATOMS: atom_id res chain seq x y z
N ARG A 1 11.36 2.76 16.43
CA ARG A 1 12.22 3.08 15.29
C ARG A 1 11.95 4.48 14.79
N ASP A 2 13.03 5.18 14.40
CA ASP A 2 12.90 6.44 13.68
C ASP A 2 12.49 6.15 12.24
N ARG A 3 11.53 6.89 11.74
CA ARG A 3 11.03 6.75 10.37
C ARG A 3 11.78 7.71 9.47
N VAL A 4 12.54 7.16 8.55
CA VAL A 4 13.11 7.93 7.44
C VAL A 4 12.58 7.37 6.13
N SER A 5 12.00 8.22 5.31
CA SER A 5 11.54 7.88 3.97
C SER A 5 11.85 9.05 3.05
N ARG A 6 12.44 8.77 1.90
CA ARG A 6 12.78 9.81 0.94
C ARG A 6 12.36 9.40 -0.47
N ILE A 7 12.35 10.36 -1.35
CA ILE A 7 12.14 10.17 -2.79
C ILE A 7 13.51 10.20 -3.47
N TYR A 8 13.77 9.20 -4.32
CA TYR A 8 14.92 9.15 -5.21
C TYR A 8 14.47 9.53 -6.61
N PHE A 9 15.02 10.65 -7.11
CA PHE A 9 14.72 11.16 -8.43
C PHE A 9 15.98 11.81 -9.05
N ASN A 10 16.32 11.38 -10.26
CA ASN A 10 17.47 11.90 -11.01
C ASN A 10 18.78 11.92 -10.18
N LYS A 11 19.07 10.81 -9.48
CA LYS A 11 20.24 10.61 -8.59
C LYS A 11 20.30 11.52 -7.37
N HIS A 12 19.21 12.18 -7.01
CA HIS A 12 19.10 13.02 -5.82
C HIS A 12 18.01 12.49 -4.89
N PHE A 13 18.23 12.71 -3.60
CA PHE A 13 17.24 12.42 -2.56
C PHE A 13 16.44 13.69 -2.23
N PHE A 14 15.12 13.50 -2.11
CA PHE A 14 14.18 14.52 -1.67
C PHE A 14 13.42 13.99 -0.46
N ASP A 15 13.05 14.88 0.46
CA ASP A 15 12.24 14.50 1.62
C ASP A 15 10.87 13.98 1.20
N TYR A 16 10.29 13.09 1.99
CA TYR A 16 8.92 12.66 1.84
C TYR A 16 8.13 12.98 3.13
N PRO A 17 7.06 13.76 3.04
CA PRO A 17 6.60 14.50 1.87
C PRO A 17 7.61 15.56 1.38
N VAL A 18 7.52 15.92 0.09
CA VAL A 18 8.44 16.90 -0.50
C VAL A 18 8.34 18.23 0.25
N THR A 19 9.45 18.68 0.83
CA THR A 19 9.56 19.97 1.50
C THR A 19 10.42 20.92 0.66
N MET A 20 10.05 22.21 0.58
CA MET A 20 10.81 23.22 -0.15
C MET A 20 11.94 23.79 0.73
N ASN A 21 12.90 22.94 1.08
CA ASN A 21 14.09 23.32 1.84
C ASN A 21 15.29 23.63 0.93
N LYS A 22 16.41 24.01 1.54
CA LYS A 22 17.65 24.34 0.81
C LYS A 22 18.14 23.16 -0.03
N ASN A 23 18.06 21.94 0.48
CA ASN A 23 18.51 20.74 -0.23
C ASN A 23 17.63 20.45 -1.45
N THR A 24 16.30 20.58 -1.31
CA THR A 24 15.35 20.43 -2.42
C THR A 24 15.65 21.45 -3.54
N ILE A 25 15.87 22.72 -3.19
CA ILE A 25 16.19 23.78 -4.14
C ILE A 25 17.52 23.50 -4.85
N GLN A 26 18.55 23.06 -4.14
CA GLN A 26 19.83 22.68 -4.72
C GLN A 26 19.71 21.49 -5.66
N SER A 27 18.99 20.44 -5.26
CA SER A 27 18.78 19.21 -6.05
C SER A 27 17.94 19.45 -7.30
N MET A 28 16.93 20.33 -7.23
CA MET A 28 16.12 20.74 -8.39
C MET A 28 16.86 21.68 -9.34
N GLY A 29 17.80 22.46 -8.82
CA GLY A 29 18.44 23.57 -9.52
C GLY A 29 17.56 24.82 -9.59
N PHE A 30 18.22 25.99 -9.68
CA PHE A 30 17.54 27.29 -9.63
C PHE A 30 16.47 27.47 -10.73
N ALA A 31 16.78 27.12 -11.97
CA ALA A 31 15.86 27.28 -13.10
C ALA A 31 14.58 26.44 -12.94
N THR A 32 14.72 25.19 -12.49
CA THR A 32 13.57 24.30 -12.25
C THR A 32 12.74 24.80 -11.06
N THR A 33 13.39 25.27 -10.00
CA THR A 33 12.71 25.84 -8.82
C THR A 33 11.88 27.07 -9.21
N MET A 34 12.43 27.97 -10.01
CA MET A 34 11.68 29.13 -10.51
C MET A 34 10.49 28.72 -11.38
N LYS A 35 10.68 27.77 -12.31
CA LYS A 35 9.58 27.22 -13.14
C LYS A 35 8.49 26.59 -12.26
N ALA A 36 8.86 25.84 -11.21
CA ALA A 36 7.93 25.25 -10.27
C ALA A 36 7.14 26.33 -9.51
N GLY A 37 7.79 27.40 -9.05
CA GLY A 37 7.15 28.52 -8.39
C GLY A 37 6.13 29.23 -9.30
N PHE A 38 6.48 29.57 -10.53
CA PHE A 38 5.54 30.17 -11.48
C PHE A 38 4.39 29.22 -11.84
N SER A 39 4.68 27.95 -12.03
CA SER A 39 3.65 26.92 -12.29
C SER A 39 2.66 26.81 -11.13
N TYR A 40 3.14 26.85 -9.89
CA TYR A 40 2.29 26.85 -8.70
C TYR A 40 1.41 28.09 -8.60
N LEU A 41 1.99 29.28 -8.80
CA LEU A 41 1.22 30.53 -8.81
C LEU A 41 0.14 30.53 -9.90
N GLY A 42 0.44 30.03 -11.10
CA GLY A 42 -0.54 29.83 -12.15
C GLY A 42 -1.70 28.92 -11.72
N SER A 43 -1.41 27.83 -11.02
CA SER A 43 -2.45 26.92 -10.50
C SER A 43 -3.26 27.53 -9.35
N CYS A 44 -2.71 28.49 -8.61
CA CYS A 44 -3.48 29.23 -7.60
C CYS A 44 -4.51 30.18 -8.21
N ILE A 45 -4.17 30.77 -9.36
CA ILE A 45 -5.02 31.77 -10.06
C ILE A 45 -6.06 31.05 -10.94
N SER A 46 -5.63 30.03 -11.69
CA SER A 46 -6.50 29.31 -12.63
C SER A 46 -6.59 27.84 -12.23
N LYS A 47 -7.56 27.52 -11.40
CA LYS A 47 -7.83 26.14 -10.98
C LYS A 47 -8.59 25.39 -12.06
N LYS A 48 -8.18 24.14 -12.28
CA LYS A 48 -8.90 23.20 -13.15
C LYS A 48 -10.04 22.52 -12.40
N PRO A 49 -11.12 22.07 -13.05
CA PRO A 49 -12.10 21.18 -12.45
C PRO A 49 -11.42 19.91 -11.94
N GLU A 50 -11.64 19.54 -10.67
CA GLU A 50 -11.04 18.33 -10.06
C GLU A 50 -11.84 17.08 -10.42
N THR A 51 -11.91 16.75 -11.72
CA THR A 51 -12.58 15.55 -12.24
C THR A 51 -11.68 14.31 -12.21
N ASN A 52 -10.37 14.50 -12.15
CA ASN A 52 -9.38 13.45 -12.15
C ASN A 52 -8.19 13.80 -11.24
N LEU A 53 -7.37 12.79 -10.97
CA LEU A 53 -6.22 12.88 -10.07
C LEU A 53 -5.13 13.81 -10.58
N GLU A 54 -4.94 13.92 -11.91
CA GLU A 54 -4.02 14.87 -12.51
C GLU A 54 -4.37 16.31 -12.13
N ASN A 55 -5.63 16.72 -12.38
CA ASN A 55 -6.10 18.06 -12.06
C ASN A 55 -6.07 18.34 -10.55
N PHE A 56 -6.38 17.32 -9.74
CA PHE A 56 -6.28 17.38 -8.28
C PHE A 56 -4.85 17.74 -7.84
N TYR A 57 -3.82 17.07 -8.38
CA TYR A 57 -2.43 17.35 -8.04
C TYR A 57 -1.94 18.68 -8.63
N ILE A 58 -2.28 19.00 -9.88
CA ILE A 58 -1.88 20.25 -10.52
C ILE A 58 -2.41 21.45 -9.75
N ASN A 59 -3.66 21.40 -9.28
CA ASN A 59 -4.26 22.48 -8.49
C ASN A 59 -3.55 22.73 -7.15
N ARG A 60 -2.90 21.70 -6.59
CA ARG A 60 -2.22 21.75 -5.27
C ARG A 60 -0.75 22.04 -5.35
N PHE A 61 -0.09 21.55 -6.40
CA PHE A 61 1.37 21.58 -6.51
C PHE A 61 1.89 22.32 -7.75
N GLY A 62 1.03 22.60 -8.72
CA GLY A 62 1.42 23.11 -10.03
C GLY A 62 1.92 22.01 -10.95
N LYS A 63 1.86 22.25 -12.27
CA LYS A 63 2.20 21.27 -13.32
C LYS A 63 3.64 20.75 -13.23
N VAL A 64 4.60 21.60 -12.84
CA VAL A 64 6.03 21.22 -12.79
C VAL A 64 6.28 20.21 -11.67
N LEU A 65 5.84 20.47 -10.43
CA LEU A 65 6.02 19.54 -9.31
C LEU A 65 5.18 18.27 -9.50
N TYR A 66 3.99 18.39 -10.07
CA TYR A 66 3.19 17.23 -10.46
C TYR A 66 3.97 16.29 -11.38
N GLY A 67 4.52 16.80 -12.48
CA GLY A 67 5.28 15.99 -13.43
C GLY A 67 6.59 15.40 -12.87
N MET A 68 7.16 16.04 -11.83
CA MET A 68 8.38 15.55 -11.18
C MET A 68 8.10 14.45 -10.14
N PHE A 69 7.07 14.61 -9.31
CA PHE A 69 6.92 13.81 -8.09
C PHE A 69 5.64 12.97 -8.01
N PHE A 70 4.69 13.16 -8.92
CA PHE A 70 3.40 12.47 -8.83
C PHE A 70 3.05 11.67 -10.09
N GLU A 71 3.22 12.24 -11.28
CA GLU A 71 2.80 11.66 -12.55
C GLU A 71 3.37 10.26 -12.76
N GLY A 72 4.70 10.16 -12.89
CA GLY A 72 5.37 8.89 -13.22
C GLY A 72 5.24 7.83 -12.13
N TYR A 73 5.21 8.22 -10.85
CA TYR A 73 5.00 7.27 -9.76
C TYR A 73 3.58 6.73 -9.74
N THR A 74 2.58 7.59 -9.97
CA THR A 74 1.18 7.19 -10.05
C THR A 74 0.94 6.23 -11.22
N GLU A 75 1.56 6.50 -12.38
CA GLU A 75 1.52 5.56 -13.52
C GLU A 75 2.15 4.21 -13.19
N LYS A 76 3.32 4.19 -12.54
CA LYS A 76 3.95 2.93 -12.09
C LYS A 76 3.03 2.17 -11.15
N LEU A 77 2.47 2.87 -10.15
CA LEU A 77 1.63 2.24 -9.12
C LEU A 77 0.33 1.68 -9.72
N TRP A 78 -0.39 2.47 -10.50
CA TRP A 78 -1.74 2.09 -10.95
C TRP A 78 -1.79 1.52 -12.36
N GLY A 79 -0.71 1.62 -13.14
CA GLY A 79 -0.70 1.22 -14.55
C GLY A 79 -1.59 2.08 -15.43
N ARG A 80 -2.03 3.25 -14.94
CA ARG A 80 -2.88 4.22 -15.65
C ARG A 80 -2.37 5.64 -15.43
N HIS A 81 -2.55 6.48 -16.42
CA HIS A 81 -2.21 7.90 -16.28
C HIS A 81 -3.16 8.58 -15.26
N PRO A 82 -2.67 9.52 -14.43
CA PRO A 82 -3.49 10.20 -13.42
C PRO A 82 -4.73 10.91 -13.97
N SER A 83 -4.77 11.25 -15.25
CA SER A 83 -5.96 11.81 -15.92
C SER A 83 -7.13 10.82 -16.04
N GLU A 84 -6.87 9.51 -15.92
CA GLU A 84 -7.86 8.43 -16.00
C GLU A 84 -8.33 7.95 -14.62
N ILE A 85 -7.75 8.47 -13.55
CA ILE A 85 -8.05 8.09 -12.16
C ILE A 85 -8.92 9.18 -11.54
N SER A 86 -9.99 8.79 -10.81
CA SER A 86 -10.86 9.75 -10.10
C SER A 86 -10.08 10.61 -9.10
N ALA A 87 -10.48 11.88 -9.00
CA ALA A 87 -9.94 12.79 -7.99
C ALA A 87 -10.22 12.34 -6.54
N ASP A 88 -11.29 11.58 -6.32
CA ASP A 88 -11.68 11.09 -4.99
C ASP A 88 -10.59 10.22 -4.36
N TRP A 89 -9.86 9.44 -5.17
CA TRP A 89 -8.73 8.67 -4.70
C TRP A 89 -7.62 9.56 -4.11
N GLY A 90 -7.31 10.67 -4.78
CA GLY A 90 -6.34 11.65 -4.30
C GLY A 90 -6.82 12.37 -3.03
N ALA A 91 -8.11 12.64 -2.96
CA ALA A 91 -8.72 13.28 -1.81
C ALA A 91 -8.59 12.44 -0.54
N GLN A 92 -8.67 11.13 -0.62
CA GLN A 92 -8.50 10.22 0.51
C GLN A 92 -7.04 10.12 1.00
N ARG A 93 -6.05 10.32 0.11
CA ARG A 93 -4.64 10.05 0.39
C ARG A 93 -3.77 11.29 0.57
N VAL A 94 -4.17 12.42 0.01
CA VAL A 94 -3.33 13.62 -0.12
C VAL A 94 -4.00 14.84 0.52
N LYS A 95 -5.07 14.64 1.30
CA LYS A 95 -5.68 15.71 2.08
C LYS A 95 -4.67 16.28 3.07
N GLY A 96 -4.57 17.60 3.09
CA GLY A 96 -3.62 18.32 3.94
C GLY A 96 -2.24 18.54 3.31
N LEU A 97 -1.80 17.75 2.34
CA LEU A 97 -0.58 18.03 1.58
C LEU A 97 -0.85 19.17 0.57
N SER A 98 -0.68 20.39 1.02
CA SER A 98 -0.65 21.55 0.13
C SER A 98 0.64 22.34 0.38
N ILE A 99 1.16 23.00 -0.66
CA ILE A 99 2.34 23.87 -0.50
C ILE A 99 2.07 24.95 0.56
N ARG A 100 0.81 25.38 0.71
CA ARG A 100 0.42 26.34 1.78
C ARG A 100 0.59 25.74 3.18
N ALA A 101 0.21 24.46 3.39
CA ALA A 101 0.41 23.79 4.67
C ALA A 101 1.91 23.62 4.96
N VAL A 102 2.68 23.19 3.96
CA VAL A 102 4.14 23.06 4.06
C VAL A 102 4.81 24.41 4.37
N LEU A 103 4.43 25.49 3.68
CA LEU A 103 4.95 26.84 3.95
C LEU A 103 4.55 27.34 5.36
N LYS A 104 3.31 27.08 5.78
CA LYS A 104 2.84 27.45 7.11
C LYS A 104 3.61 26.68 8.19
N ASP A 105 3.88 25.39 7.99
CA ASP A 105 4.68 24.59 8.92
C ASP A 105 6.14 25.08 9.00
N MET A 106 6.76 25.44 7.87
CA MET A 106 8.10 26.05 7.84
C MET A 106 8.16 27.36 8.62
N ILE A 107 7.14 28.22 8.50
CA ILE A 107 7.06 29.49 9.24
C ILE A 107 6.83 29.23 10.73
N SER A 108 5.97 28.26 11.08
CA SER A 108 5.67 27.91 12.48
C SER A 108 6.86 27.27 13.20
N LYS A 109 7.61 26.40 12.53
CA LYS A 109 8.87 25.81 13.05
C LYS A 109 9.94 26.88 13.30
N ARG A 110 9.97 27.92 12.49
CA ARG A 110 10.89 29.07 12.68
C ARG A 110 10.48 29.98 13.85
N SER A 111 9.21 29.97 14.23
CA SER A 111 8.66 30.77 15.35
C SER A 111 8.59 30.02 16.68
N GLY A 112 9.09 28.79 16.78
CA GLY A 112 9.20 28.03 18.05
C GLY A 112 7.87 27.50 18.60
N LYS A 113 6.76 27.63 17.90
CA LYS A 113 5.46 27.09 18.32
C LYS A 113 5.28 25.66 17.83
N LYS A 114 5.39 24.69 18.72
CA LYS A 114 4.94 23.31 18.51
C LYS A 114 3.41 23.27 18.57
N ASN A 115 2.74 23.27 17.45
CA ASN A 115 1.34 22.88 17.36
C ASN A 115 1.27 21.45 16.80
N ASN A 116 1.08 20.49 17.72
CA ASN A 116 1.11 19.04 17.44
C ASN A 116 -0.29 18.40 17.34
N GLU A 117 -1.35 19.14 17.07
CA GLU A 117 -2.71 18.57 17.16
C GLU A 117 -3.29 18.01 15.87
N ASN A 118 -2.63 18.18 14.71
CA ASN A 118 -3.09 17.61 13.41
C ASN A 118 -1.89 17.17 12.57
N ALA A 119 -1.06 16.26 13.09
CA ALA A 119 0.00 15.65 12.28
C ALA A 119 -0.60 14.57 11.38
N GLU A 120 -0.54 14.78 10.06
CA GLU A 120 -0.92 13.77 9.07
C GLU A 120 -0.03 12.53 9.15
N THR A 121 -0.54 11.38 8.74
CA THR A 121 0.11 10.06 8.73
C THR A 121 1.52 10.07 8.13
N SER A 122 1.77 10.97 7.18
CA SER A 122 3.09 11.14 6.55
C SER A 122 4.14 11.79 7.46
N LEU A 123 3.74 12.30 8.64
CA LEU A 123 4.58 13.02 9.59
C LEU A 123 4.92 12.22 10.86
N ILE A 124 4.58 10.94 10.93
CA ILE A 124 5.01 10.07 12.03
C ILE A 124 6.52 9.91 11.96
N GLU A 125 7.21 10.43 12.97
CA GLU A 125 8.67 10.42 13.07
C GLU A 125 9.19 9.13 13.70
N GLN A 126 8.40 8.47 14.55
CA GLN A 126 8.76 7.24 15.26
C GLN A 126 7.61 6.26 15.28
N PHE A 127 7.93 4.95 15.24
CA PHE A 127 6.94 3.87 15.30
C PHE A 127 7.49 2.63 16.00
N TRP A 128 6.59 1.80 16.51
CA TRP A 128 6.89 0.46 16.98
C TRP A 128 6.98 -0.51 15.81
N TYR A 129 7.92 -1.42 15.85
CA TYR A 129 8.09 -2.44 14.82
C TYR A 129 8.46 -3.78 15.46
N PRO A 130 7.82 -4.90 15.09
CA PRO A 130 8.16 -6.22 15.63
C PRO A 130 9.62 -6.59 15.31
N LYS A 131 10.27 -7.23 16.26
CA LYS A 131 11.70 -7.59 16.17
C LYS A 131 12.04 -8.36 14.89
N TYR A 132 11.20 -9.33 14.53
CA TYR A 132 11.38 -10.19 13.35
C TYR A 132 10.37 -9.87 12.23
N GLY A 133 9.93 -8.62 12.13
CA GLY A 133 8.99 -8.17 11.11
C GLY A 133 7.52 -8.36 11.48
N PRO A 134 6.59 -7.87 10.64
CA PRO A 134 5.14 -7.91 10.94
C PRO A 134 4.59 -9.32 11.08
N GLY A 135 5.18 -10.32 10.41
CA GLY A 135 4.79 -11.73 10.52
C GLY A 135 4.82 -12.25 11.94
N GLN A 136 5.81 -11.83 12.74
CA GLN A 136 5.94 -12.23 14.15
C GLN A 136 4.68 -11.95 14.98
N LEU A 137 4.00 -10.83 14.72
CA LEU A 137 2.75 -10.51 15.40
C LEU A 137 1.67 -11.53 15.07
N TRP A 138 1.54 -11.89 13.80
CA TRP A 138 0.50 -12.79 13.33
C TRP A 138 0.76 -14.24 13.72
N GLU A 139 2.02 -14.67 13.73
CA GLU A 139 2.41 -15.99 14.27
C GLU A 139 2.02 -16.11 15.73
N LEU A 140 2.33 -15.09 16.56
CA LEU A 140 1.95 -15.08 17.97
C LEU A 140 0.43 -15.07 18.15
N VAL A 141 -0.32 -14.30 17.35
CA VAL A 141 -1.78 -14.27 17.39
C VAL A 141 -2.36 -15.63 17.00
N GLY A 142 -1.80 -16.26 15.95
CA GLY A 142 -2.19 -17.61 15.51
C GLY A 142 -2.02 -18.63 16.63
N HIS A 143 -0.84 -18.74 17.23
CA HIS A 143 -0.60 -19.65 18.37
C HIS A 143 -1.55 -19.40 19.53
N LYS A 144 -1.81 -18.14 19.90
CA LYS A 144 -2.75 -17.82 20.98
C LYS A 144 -4.20 -18.16 20.62
N ALA A 145 -4.57 -18.10 19.36
CA ALA A 145 -5.89 -18.54 18.91
C ALA A 145 -6.03 -20.07 19.01
N GLU A 146 -4.99 -20.82 18.60
CA GLU A 146 -4.96 -22.28 18.71
C GLU A 146 -5.02 -22.74 20.18
N GLU A 147 -4.30 -22.09 21.09
CA GLU A 147 -4.38 -22.33 22.55
C GLU A 147 -5.80 -22.15 23.10
N LYS A 148 -6.62 -21.34 22.42
CA LYS A 148 -8.05 -21.12 22.76
C LYS A 148 -9.02 -22.03 22.01
N GLY A 149 -8.52 -22.99 21.27
CA GLY A 149 -9.33 -23.99 20.55
C GLY A 149 -9.67 -23.62 19.10
N CYS A 150 -9.07 -22.56 18.53
CA CYS A 150 -9.19 -22.31 17.11
C CYS A 150 -8.37 -23.33 16.31
N HIS A 151 -8.84 -23.65 15.10
CA HIS A 151 -8.11 -24.49 14.15
C HIS A 151 -7.65 -23.64 12.98
N ILE A 152 -6.34 -23.59 12.72
CA ILE A 152 -5.76 -22.93 11.54
C ILE A 152 -5.49 -24.02 10.50
N LEU A 153 -6.20 -23.94 9.38
CA LEU A 153 -6.10 -24.92 8.30
C LEU A 153 -5.30 -24.32 7.14
N TYR A 154 -4.02 -24.64 7.09
CA TYR A 154 -3.16 -24.27 5.96
C TYR A 154 -3.50 -25.13 4.72
N HIS A 155 -3.19 -24.61 3.53
CA HIS A 155 -3.46 -25.28 2.24
C HIS A 155 -4.94 -25.61 2.01
N HIS A 156 -5.84 -24.85 2.59
CA HIS A 156 -7.28 -24.93 2.40
C HIS A 156 -7.78 -23.68 1.68
N ALA A 157 -7.81 -23.71 0.36
CA ALA A 157 -8.25 -22.57 -0.45
C ALA A 157 -9.76 -22.64 -0.70
N VAL A 158 -10.54 -21.73 -0.11
CA VAL A 158 -12.00 -21.65 -0.35
C VAL A 158 -12.26 -21.34 -1.82
N LYS A 159 -13.11 -22.15 -2.48
CA LYS A 159 -13.50 -22.01 -3.90
C LYS A 159 -15.00 -21.85 -4.09
N THR A 160 -15.81 -22.60 -3.33
CA THR A 160 -17.26 -22.51 -3.42
C THR A 160 -17.84 -22.13 -2.08
N ILE A 161 -18.85 -21.28 -2.10
CA ILE A 161 -19.62 -20.85 -0.93
C ILE A 161 -21.08 -21.23 -1.17
N HIS A 162 -21.59 -22.19 -0.42
CA HIS A 162 -22.96 -22.63 -0.52
C HIS A 162 -23.88 -21.72 0.27
N THR A 163 -24.94 -21.27 -0.39
CA THR A 163 -25.91 -20.34 0.20
C THR A 163 -27.33 -20.90 0.13
N GLU A 164 -28.09 -20.69 1.16
CA GLU A 164 -29.51 -21.07 1.22
C GLU A 164 -30.28 -20.12 2.13
N ASN A 165 -31.43 -19.63 1.67
CA ASN A 165 -32.37 -18.80 2.43
C ASN A 165 -31.71 -17.58 3.11
N GLY A 166 -30.82 -16.85 2.39
CA GLY A 166 -30.12 -15.66 2.91
C GLY A 166 -29.02 -15.98 3.95
N LYS A 167 -28.49 -17.20 3.94
CA LYS A 167 -27.38 -17.62 4.79
C LYS A 167 -26.34 -18.39 4.01
N VAL A 168 -25.09 -18.26 4.41
CA VAL A 168 -24.01 -19.18 4.03
C VAL A 168 -24.15 -20.43 4.90
N THR A 169 -24.12 -21.61 4.30
CA THR A 169 -24.28 -22.91 4.99
C THR A 169 -22.97 -23.68 5.08
N SER A 170 -22.13 -23.58 4.07
CA SER A 170 -20.82 -24.24 4.03
C SER A 170 -19.88 -23.58 3.01
N VAL A 171 -18.62 -23.92 3.11
CA VAL A 171 -17.60 -23.58 2.13
C VAL A 171 -16.90 -24.85 1.66
N VAL A 172 -16.55 -24.91 0.37
CA VAL A 172 -15.72 -25.98 -0.19
C VAL A 172 -14.32 -25.45 -0.39
N CYS A 173 -13.35 -26.10 0.23
CA CYS A 173 -11.94 -25.79 0.11
C CYS A 173 -11.25 -26.79 -0.82
N GLU A 174 -10.39 -26.30 -1.70
CA GLU A 174 -9.38 -27.13 -2.36
C GLU A 174 -8.21 -27.37 -1.42
N THR A 175 -7.80 -28.62 -1.29
CA THR A 175 -6.65 -29.04 -0.49
C THR A 175 -5.74 -29.96 -1.31
N PRO A 176 -4.50 -30.23 -0.86
CA PRO A 176 -3.64 -31.21 -1.53
C PRO A 176 -4.23 -32.62 -1.65
N GLU A 177 -5.14 -32.97 -0.73
CA GLU A 177 -5.80 -34.29 -0.72
C GLU A 177 -7.16 -34.29 -1.48
N GLY A 178 -7.56 -33.16 -2.07
CA GLY A 178 -8.84 -32.99 -2.77
C GLY A 178 -9.75 -31.95 -2.13
N SER A 179 -11.02 -31.96 -2.51
CA SER A 179 -12.00 -30.98 -2.00
C SER A 179 -12.52 -31.37 -0.63
N LYS A 180 -12.63 -30.39 0.27
CA LYS A 180 -13.16 -30.56 1.63
C LYS A 180 -14.27 -29.55 1.89
N THR A 181 -15.43 -30.01 2.35
CA THR A 181 -16.54 -29.14 2.77
C THR A 181 -16.43 -28.84 4.26
N ILE A 182 -16.56 -27.56 4.62
CA ILE A 182 -16.58 -27.07 6.00
C ILE A 182 -17.90 -26.35 6.24
N THR A 183 -18.63 -26.76 7.25
CA THR A 183 -19.88 -26.13 7.70
C THR A 183 -19.63 -25.20 8.87
N GLY A 184 -20.53 -24.24 9.06
CA GLY A 184 -20.45 -23.27 10.16
C GLY A 184 -21.77 -22.52 10.33
N ASP A 185 -21.94 -21.89 11.47
CA ASP A 185 -23.10 -21.05 11.76
C ASP A 185 -22.88 -19.62 11.30
N ILE A 186 -21.62 -19.13 11.36
CA ILE A 186 -21.22 -17.78 11.02
C ILE A 186 -19.94 -17.84 10.16
N PHE A 187 -19.86 -16.99 9.15
CA PHE A 187 -18.74 -16.90 8.24
C PHE A 187 -18.16 -15.50 8.23
N ILE A 188 -16.86 -15.41 8.41
CA ILE A 188 -16.10 -14.15 8.29
C ILE A 188 -15.14 -14.31 7.12
N SER A 189 -15.35 -13.52 6.07
CA SER A 189 -14.56 -13.58 4.83
C SER A 189 -13.59 -12.41 4.74
N SER A 190 -12.30 -12.70 4.57
CA SER A 190 -11.29 -11.72 4.18
C SER A 190 -10.82 -11.91 2.73
N MET A 191 -11.44 -12.85 1.99
CA MET A 191 -11.08 -13.10 0.61
C MET A 191 -11.52 -11.95 -0.31
N PRO A 192 -10.87 -11.76 -1.46
CA PRO A 192 -11.25 -10.72 -2.41
C PRO A 192 -12.72 -10.83 -2.82
N ILE A 193 -13.41 -9.70 -2.87
CA ILE A 193 -14.83 -9.64 -3.25
C ILE A 193 -15.12 -10.33 -4.60
N GLN A 194 -14.22 -10.19 -5.58
CA GLN A 194 -14.32 -10.91 -6.85
C GLN A 194 -14.44 -12.42 -6.63
N ASP A 195 -13.54 -12.97 -5.80
CA ASP A 195 -13.45 -14.42 -5.58
C ASP A 195 -14.61 -14.90 -4.72
N LEU A 196 -15.03 -14.09 -3.75
CA LEU A 196 -16.20 -14.37 -2.91
C LEU A 196 -17.48 -14.50 -3.75
N ILE A 197 -17.80 -13.48 -4.56
CA ILE A 197 -19.00 -13.46 -5.41
C ILE A 197 -18.92 -14.55 -6.49
N ALA A 198 -17.76 -14.74 -7.12
CA ALA A 198 -17.57 -15.80 -8.12
C ALA A 198 -17.72 -17.21 -7.55
N GLY A 199 -17.39 -17.42 -6.27
CA GLY A 199 -17.51 -18.69 -5.57
C GLY A 199 -18.89 -18.95 -4.96
N MET A 200 -19.78 -17.95 -4.85
CA MET A 200 -21.13 -18.11 -4.30
C MET A 200 -22.03 -18.87 -5.27
N ASP A 201 -22.48 -20.04 -4.88
CA ASP A 201 -23.54 -20.73 -5.61
C ASP A 201 -24.91 -20.07 -5.32
N GLY A 202 -25.80 -20.09 -6.32
CA GLY A 202 -27.11 -19.43 -6.20
C GLY A 202 -27.05 -17.89 -6.20
N CYS A 203 -25.92 -17.28 -6.56
CA CYS A 203 -25.90 -15.85 -6.86
C CYS A 203 -26.55 -15.59 -8.22
N ASP A 204 -27.87 -15.38 -8.23
CA ASP A 204 -28.63 -15.13 -9.46
C ASP A 204 -28.59 -13.65 -9.90
N ASN A 205 -27.96 -12.79 -9.11
CA ASN A 205 -27.85 -11.37 -9.43
C ASN A 205 -26.71 -11.10 -10.42
N THR A 206 -27.03 -11.11 -11.70
CA THR A 206 -26.06 -10.90 -12.79
C THR A 206 -25.35 -9.55 -12.73
N GLU A 207 -26.03 -8.50 -12.19
CA GLU A 207 -25.43 -7.17 -12.05
C GLU A 207 -24.39 -7.16 -10.93
N VAL A 208 -24.66 -7.78 -9.80
CA VAL A 208 -23.66 -7.95 -8.72
C VAL A 208 -22.45 -8.75 -9.20
N GLN A 209 -22.67 -9.83 -9.95
CA GLN A 209 -21.58 -10.61 -10.56
C GLN A 209 -20.74 -9.76 -11.51
N ARG A 210 -21.38 -8.98 -12.38
CA ARG A 210 -20.70 -8.07 -13.33
C ARG A 210 -19.87 -7.02 -12.58
N ILE A 211 -20.45 -6.38 -11.56
CA ILE A 211 -19.75 -5.35 -10.78
C ILE A 211 -18.56 -5.97 -10.06
N ALA A 212 -18.76 -7.08 -9.36
CA ALA A 212 -17.70 -7.76 -8.61
C ALA A 212 -16.56 -8.23 -9.52
N ALA A 213 -16.87 -8.83 -10.66
CA ALA A 213 -15.87 -9.26 -11.64
C ALA A 213 -15.06 -8.10 -12.23
N GLY A 214 -15.67 -6.92 -12.35
CA GLY A 214 -15.02 -5.71 -12.87
C GLY A 214 -14.27 -4.89 -11.83
N LEU A 215 -14.26 -5.27 -10.55
CA LEU A 215 -13.51 -4.55 -9.50
C LEU A 215 -12.00 -4.65 -9.75
N PRO A 216 -11.29 -3.53 -9.88
CA PRO A 216 -9.89 -3.58 -10.24
C PRO A 216 -8.99 -3.78 -9.02
N TYR A 217 -7.91 -4.50 -9.25
CA TYR A 217 -6.81 -4.67 -8.29
C TYR A 217 -5.48 -4.34 -8.95
N ARG A 218 -4.52 -4.05 -8.14
CA ARG A 218 -3.12 -3.97 -8.54
C ARG A 218 -2.33 -5.04 -7.81
N ASP A 219 -1.56 -5.80 -8.56
CA ASP A 219 -0.64 -6.80 -8.06
C ASP A 219 0.75 -6.19 -7.90
N PHE A 220 1.63 -6.86 -7.22
CA PHE A 220 3.04 -6.51 -7.26
C PHE A 220 3.94 -7.74 -7.11
N VAL A 221 5.15 -7.60 -7.58
CA VAL A 221 6.25 -8.53 -7.36
C VAL A 221 7.27 -7.85 -6.46
N THR A 222 7.70 -8.53 -5.41
CA THR A 222 8.83 -8.12 -4.60
C THR A 222 10.04 -8.97 -4.97
N VAL A 223 11.17 -8.31 -5.26
CA VAL A 223 12.48 -8.95 -5.39
C VAL A 223 13.30 -8.57 -4.18
N GLY A 224 13.60 -9.54 -3.32
CA GLY A 224 14.53 -9.40 -2.20
C GLY A 224 15.96 -9.66 -2.66
N LEU A 225 16.89 -8.78 -2.31
CA LEU A 225 18.32 -8.97 -2.58
C LEU A 225 19.12 -8.79 -1.30
N LEU A 226 19.92 -9.78 -0.95
CA LEU A 226 20.99 -9.64 0.03
C LEU A 226 22.23 -9.14 -0.69
N VAL A 227 22.72 -7.97 -0.32
CA VAL A 227 23.90 -7.37 -0.95
C VAL A 227 25.00 -7.13 0.07
N ASN A 228 26.25 -7.17 -0.38
CA ASN A 228 27.40 -6.87 0.49
C ASN A 228 27.46 -5.40 0.88
N LYS A 229 27.00 -4.48 0.01
CA LYS A 229 26.91 -3.05 0.31
C LYS A 229 26.00 -2.33 -0.68
N LEU A 230 25.53 -1.16 -0.27
CA LEU A 230 24.93 -0.15 -1.17
C LEU A 230 25.96 0.91 -1.51
N ASN A 231 25.89 1.44 -2.74
CA ASN A 231 26.68 2.60 -3.15
C ASN A 231 26.07 3.93 -2.68
N LEU A 232 24.87 3.88 -2.10
CA LEU A 232 24.20 5.05 -1.53
C LEU A 232 24.94 5.47 -0.25
N VAL A 233 25.40 6.73 -0.23
CA VAL A 233 26.12 7.30 0.90
C VAL A 233 25.17 7.96 1.87
N ASN A 234 25.30 7.64 3.17
CA ASN A 234 24.57 8.34 4.22
C ASN A 234 25.13 9.77 4.41
N GLN A 235 24.43 10.74 3.85
CA GLN A 235 24.74 12.17 4.01
C GLN A 235 23.87 12.85 5.09
N THR A 236 23.09 12.05 5.82
CA THR A 236 22.26 12.54 6.93
C THR A 236 23.06 12.47 8.24
N GLY A 237 22.64 13.21 9.24
CA GLY A 237 23.21 13.09 10.59
C GLY A 237 22.73 11.87 11.38
N THR A 238 21.89 11.00 10.79
CA THR A 238 21.28 9.86 11.46
C THR A 238 22.24 8.66 11.44
N PRO A 239 22.69 8.15 12.58
CA PRO A 239 23.58 6.98 12.65
C PRO A 239 22.80 5.71 12.29
N THR A 240 23.45 4.82 11.52
CA THR A 240 22.92 3.52 11.13
C THR A 240 23.98 2.42 11.31
N LEU A 241 23.55 1.17 11.42
CA LEU A 241 24.48 0.05 11.37
C LEU A 241 25.14 -0.02 9.99
N GLY A 242 26.45 -0.29 9.95
CA GLY A 242 27.18 -0.31 8.68
C GLY A 242 27.24 1.03 7.92
N ASN A 243 26.82 2.13 8.55
CA ASN A 243 26.76 3.47 7.95
C ASN A 243 25.97 3.54 6.63
N ILE A 244 24.94 2.72 6.48
CA ILE A 244 24.04 2.73 5.32
C ILE A 244 23.09 3.94 5.39
N VAL A 245 22.45 4.30 4.27
CA VAL A 245 21.39 5.34 4.26
C VAL A 245 20.28 4.96 5.25
N PRO A 246 19.73 5.93 6.00
CA PRO A 246 18.82 5.65 7.12
C PRO A 246 17.38 5.32 6.71
N ASP A 247 17.11 5.31 5.42
CA ASP A 247 15.76 5.14 4.90
C ASP A 247 15.19 3.76 5.22
N CYS A 248 13.98 3.71 5.76
CA CYS A 248 13.21 2.48 5.85
C CYS A 248 12.72 2.08 4.46
N TRP A 249 12.23 3.07 3.67
CA TRP A 249 11.96 2.90 2.24
C TRP A 249 12.25 4.16 1.43
N ILE A 250 12.50 3.94 0.15
CA ILE A 250 12.82 4.99 -0.83
C ILE A 250 11.81 4.86 -1.98
N TYR A 251 11.10 5.94 -2.28
CA TYR A 251 10.22 6.03 -3.45
C TYR A 251 11.04 6.34 -4.69
N VAL A 252 10.97 5.51 -5.73
CA VAL A 252 11.73 5.69 -6.97
C VAL A 252 10.88 6.39 -8.01
N GLN A 253 11.22 7.65 -8.28
CA GLN A 253 10.52 8.49 -9.25
C GLN A 253 11.20 8.55 -10.63
N ASP A 254 12.39 7.93 -10.76
CA ASP A 254 13.15 7.97 -12.01
C ASP A 254 12.35 7.42 -13.18
N LYS A 255 12.34 8.18 -14.28
CA LYS A 255 11.78 7.73 -15.55
C LYS A 255 12.75 6.72 -16.19
N GLY A 256 12.21 5.67 -16.80
CA GLY A 256 13.01 4.63 -17.46
C GLY A 256 13.54 3.53 -16.56
N VAL A 257 13.03 3.44 -15.32
CA VAL A 257 13.10 2.26 -14.46
C VAL A 257 11.68 1.87 -14.03
N LYS A 258 11.43 0.55 -13.95
CA LYS A 258 10.13 0.00 -13.54
C LYS A 258 10.01 -0.02 -12.01
N LEU A 259 11.13 -0.08 -11.31
CA LEU A 259 11.21 -0.07 -9.85
C LEU A 259 10.38 1.08 -9.24
N GLY A 260 9.47 0.72 -8.33
CA GLY A 260 8.62 1.68 -7.63
C GLY A 260 9.16 2.11 -6.27
N ARG A 261 9.61 1.14 -5.45
CA ARG A 261 10.13 1.40 -4.11
C ARG A 261 11.28 0.47 -3.77
N ILE A 262 12.21 0.97 -2.93
CA ILE A 262 13.26 0.19 -2.29
C ILE A 262 12.97 0.19 -0.80
N GLN A 263 12.92 -0.98 -0.16
CA GLN A 263 12.92 -1.14 1.28
C GLN A 263 14.30 -1.55 1.76
N ILE A 264 14.74 -1.03 2.90
CA ILE A 264 16.02 -1.39 3.53
C ILE A 264 15.70 -2.04 4.88
N PHE A 265 15.66 -3.36 4.91
CA PHE A 265 15.18 -4.12 6.07
C PHE A 265 16.06 -3.95 7.31
N ASN A 266 17.37 -3.70 7.16
CA ASN A 266 18.26 -3.38 8.28
C ASN A 266 17.75 -2.20 9.12
N ASN A 267 17.13 -1.19 8.48
CA ASN A 267 16.60 -0.01 9.16
C ASN A 267 15.24 -0.26 9.82
N TRP A 268 14.42 -1.18 9.27
CA TRP A 268 13.19 -1.63 9.92
C TRP A 268 13.51 -2.41 11.20
N SER A 269 14.34 -3.45 11.09
CA SER A 269 14.86 -4.19 12.22
C SER A 269 16.17 -4.90 11.86
N PRO A 270 17.28 -4.66 12.56
CA PRO A 270 18.53 -5.35 12.29
C PRO A 270 18.45 -6.85 12.57
N TYR A 271 17.47 -7.29 13.35
CA TYR A 271 17.27 -8.71 13.67
C TYR A 271 16.69 -9.53 12.51
N MET A 272 16.24 -8.87 11.43
CA MET A 272 15.81 -9.54 10.20
C MET A 272 16.97 -9.86 9.25
N VAL A 273 18.19 -9.45 9.60
CA VAL A 273 19.40 -9.66 8.78
C VAL A 273 20.44 -10.35 9.65
N GLU A 274 21.01 -11.47 9.16
CA GLU A 274 21.95 -12.28 9.94
C GLU A 274 23.21 -11.50 10.33
N LYS A 275 23.77 -10.73 9.37
CA LYS A 275 24.97 -9.91 9.55
C LYS A 275 24.69 -8.44 9.19
N PRO A 276 23.93 -7.72 10.03
CA PRO A 276 23.40 -6.40 9.66
C PRO A 276 24.47 -5.29 9.54
N GLU A 277 25.69 -5.51 10.03
CA GLU A 277 26.81 -4.58 9.89
C GLU A 277 27.62 -4.83 8.60
N GLU A 278 27.56 -6.05 8.06
CA GLU A 278 28.35 -6.50 6.91
C GLU A 278 27.52 -6.57 5.62
N THR A 279 26.20 -6.80 5.74
CA THR A 279 25.31 -7.03 4.61
C THR A 279 24.05 -6.20 4.72
N VAL A 280 23.43 -5.92 3.58
CA VAL A 280 22.16 -5.17 3.50
C VAL A 280 21.13 -6.02 2.79
N TRP A 281 19.97 -6.22 3.44
CA TRP A 281 18.82 -6.86 2.85
C TRP A 281 17.85 -5.79 2.34
N ILE A 282 17.62 -5.78 1.04
CA ILE A 282 16.72 -4.83 0.38
C ILE A 282 15.55 -5.54 -0.29
N GLY A 283 14.39 -4.92 -0.25
CA GLY A 283 13.18 -5.34 -0.96
C GLY A 283 12.83 -4.34 -2.06
N LEU A 284 12.63 -4.84 -3.26
CA LEU A 284 12.36 -4.07 -4.46
C LEU A 284 10.93 -4.33 -4.92
N GLU A 285 10.10 -3.29 -4.96
CA GLU A 285 8.69 -3.43 -5.29
C GLU A 285 8.42 -2.99 -6.73
N TYR A 286 7.87 -3.93 -7.51
CA TYR A 286 7.46 -3.75 -8.90
C TYR A 286 5.95 -3.90 -9.00
N PHE A 287 5.27 -2.82 -9.31
CA PHE A 287 3.82 -2.84 -9.52
C PHE A 287 3.51 -3.42 -10.91
N CYS A 288 2.62 -4.38 -10.97
CA CYS A 288 2.27 -5.11 -12.17
C CYS A 288 0.80 -5.55 -12.13
N ALA A 289 0.38 -6.26 -13.15
CA ALA A 289 -0.88 -6.99 -13.18
C ALA A 289 -0.62 -8.46 -13.47
N GLU A 290 -1.45 -9.35 -12.93
CA GLU A 290 -1.40 -10.76 -13.27
C GLU A 290 -1.49 -10.95 -14.79
N GLY A 291 -0.52 -11.68 -15.35
CA GLY A 291 -0.46 -11.95 -16.79
C GLY A 291 0.36 -10.96 -17.62
N ASP A 292 0.86 -9.84 -17.02
CA ASP A 292 1.79 -8.95 -17.73
C ASP A 292 3.19 -9.59 -17.90
N ASP A 293 4.02 -8.99 -18.76
CA ASP A 293 5.36 -9.51 -19.07
C ASP A 293 6.22 -9.67 -17.82
N PHE A 294 6.17 -8.70 -16.89
CA PHE A 294 6.97 -8.74 -15.68
C PHE A 294 6.45 -9.80 -14.69
N TRP A 295 5.14 -9.95 -14.58
CA TRP A 295 4.51 -11.00 -13.78
C TRP A 295 4.89 -12.40 -14.25
N ASN A 296 4.99 -12.59 -15.56
CA ASN A 296 5.27 -13.88 -16.18
C ASN A 296 6.76 -14.26 -16.20
N MET A 297 7.66 -13.34 -15.89
CA MET A 297 9.10 -13.65 -15.76
C MET A 297 9.33 -14.77 -14.75
N SER A 298 10.35 -15.57 -14.99
CA SER A 298 10.90 -16.51 -13.99
C SER A 298 11.54 -15.76 -12.82
N ASP A 299 11.86 -16.48 -11.75
CA ASP A 299 12.52 -15.89 -10.58
C ASP A 299 13.86 -15.26 -10.96
N GLN A 300 14.66 -15.99 -11.75
CA GLN A 300 15.97 -15.50 -12.19
C GLN A 300 15.86 -14.28 -13.09
N GLU A 301 14.92 -14.26 -14.05
CA GLU A 301 14.72 -13.10 -14.93
C GLU A 301 14.30 -11.85 -14.12
N CYS A 302 13.44 -12.00 -13.10
CA CYS A 302 13.08 -10.90 -12.21
C CYS A 302 14.28 -10.38 -11.42
N VAL A 303 15.12 -11.29 -10.89
CA VAL A 303 16.33 -10.93 -10.16
C VAL A 303 17.31 -10.20 -11.07
N ASP A 304 17.61 -10.74 -12.26
CA ASP A 304 18.50 -10.13 -13.24
C ASP A 304 18.03 -8.75 -13.67
N PHE A 305 16.71 -8.61 -13.88
CA PHE A 305 16.09 -7.33 -14.20
C PHE A 305 16.29 -6.31 -13.06
N ALA A 306 16.04 -6.72 -11.82
CA ALA A 306 16.20 -5.89 -10.63
C ALA A 306 17.66 -5.45 -10.43
N VAL A 307 18.61 -6.36 -10.56
CA VAL A 307 20.05 -6.08 -10.48
C VAL A 307 20.46 -5.06 -11.55
N LYS A 308 20.00 -5.23 -12.79
CA LYS A 308 20.27 -4.33 -13.90
C LYS A 308 19.73 -2.91 -13.62
N GLU A 309 18.51 -2.77 -13.10
CA GLU A 309 17.94 -1.47 -12.75
C GLU A 309 18.72 -0.79 -11.62
N LEU A 310 19.04 -1.51 -10.54
CA LEU A 310 19.81 -0.96 -9.42
C LEU A 310 21.23 -0.54 -9.84
N THR A 311 21.88 -1.32 -10.71
CA THR A 311 23.19 -0.99 -11.26
C THR A 311 23.11 0.26 -12.13
N LYS A 312 22.11 0.35 -13.01
CA LYS A 312 21.84 1.54 -13.83
C LYS A 312 21.61 2.79 -12.99
N MET A 313 20.87 2.64 -11.88
CA MET A 313 20.63 3.72 -10.92
C MET A 313 21.88 4.07 -10.10
N GLY A 314 22.89 3.20 -10.06
CA GLY A 314 24.09 3.36 -9.24
C GLY A 314 23.87 3.02 -7.76
N VAL A 315 22.81 2.28 -7.44
CA VAL A 315 22.49 1.86 -6.06
C VAL A 315 23.38 0.73 -5.60
N ILE A 316 23.69 -0.20 -6.49
CA ILE A 316 24.64 -1.30 -6.27
C ILE A 316 25.68 -1.36 -7.39
N THR A 317 26.77 -2.10 -7.17
CA THR A 317 27.68 -2.51 -8.24
C THR A 317 27.32 -3.91 -8.74
N GLU A 318 27.70 -4.22 -9.97
CA GLU A 318 27.62 -5.58 -10.50
C GLU A 318 28.42 -6.54 -9.59
N GLY A 319 27.83 -7.70 -9.27
CA GLY A 319 28.44 -8.68 -8.35
C GLY A 319 28.26 -8.39 -6.85
N ALA A 320 27.51 -7.34 -6.48
CA ALA A 320 27.22 -7.04 -5.07
C ALA A 320 26.22 -8.02 -4.43
N VAL A 321 25.44 -8.73 -5.22
CA VAL A 321 24.35 -9.61 -4.75
C VAL A 321 24.93 -10.93 -4.25
N LEU A 322 24.56 -11.29 -3.02
CA LEU A 322 24.96 -12.52 -2.33
C LEU A 322 23.87 -13.58 -2.37
N ASP A 323 22.61 -13.15 -2.28
CA ASP A 323 21.44 -14.01 -2.30
C ASP A 323 20.23 -13.23 -2.80
N ALA A 324 19.21 -13.92 -3.31
CA ALA A 324 18.01 -13.30 -3.86
C ALA A 324 16.76 -14.17 -3.66
N HIS A 325 15.62 -13.52 -3.54
CA HIS A 325 14.32 -14.16 -3.46
C HIS A 325 13.27 -13.32 -4.19
N ARG A 326 12.31 -13.98 -4.84
CA ARG A 326 11.18 -13.29 -5.48
C ARG A 326 9.85 -13.77 -4.93
N GLU A 327 8.94 -12.83 -4.65
CA GLU A 327 7.59 -13.11 -4.21
C GLU A 327 6.57 -12.38 -5.09
N LYS A 328 5.48 -13.07 -5.45
CA LYS A 328 4.33 -12.51 -6.17
C LYS A 328 3.16 -12.30 -5.22
N VAL A 329 2.60 -11.09 -5.20
CA VAL A 329 1.43 -10.76 -4.37
C VAL A 329 0.27 -10.37 -5.27
N LYS A 330 -0.70 -11.28 -5.40
CA LYS A 330 -1.94 -11.04 -6.12
C LYS A 330 -2.87 -10.14 -5.32
N LYS A 331 -3.64 -9.29 -6.04
CA LYS A 331 -4.69 -8.46 -5.46
C LYS A 331 -4.22 -7.66 -4.24
N ALA A 332 -2.99 -7.14 -4.30
CA ALA A 332 -2.36 -6.44 -3.19
C ALA A 332 -3.03 -5.10 -2.88
N TYR A 333 -3.49 -4.41 -3.92
CA TYR A 333 -4.09 -3.08 -3.80
C TYR A 333 -5.45 -3.03 -4.50
N PRO A 334 -6.58 -2.97 -3.75
CA PRO A 334 -7.88 -2.62 -4.32
C PRO A 334 -7.82 -1.22 -4.94
N ALA A 335 -8.31 -1.08 -6.16
CA ALA A 335 -8.33 0.20 -6.86
C ALA A 335 -9.77 0.73 -7.02
N TYR A 336 -9.92 2.07 -7.14
CA TYR A 336 -11.20 2.76 -7.08
C TYR A 336 -11.55 3.38 -8.42
N PHE A 337 -11.61 2.53 -9.45
CA PHE A 337 -12.02 2.92 -10.80
C PHE A 337 -12.87 1.79 -11.43
N ASP A 338 -13.23 1.89 -12.70
CA ASP A 338 -14.08 0.95 -13.45
C ASP A 338 -15.44 0.72 -12.72
N THR A 339 -15.75 -0.52 -12.34
CA THR A 339 -17.04 -0.85 -11.69
C THR A 339 -17.15 -0.41 -10.23
N TYR A 340 -16.06 0.09 -9.62
CA TYR A 340 -16.06 0.52 -8.22
C TYR A 340 -17.12 1.59 -7.90
N ALA A 341 -17.47 2.46 -8.85
CA ALA A 341 -18.54 3.44 -8.68
C ALA A 341 -19.93 2.81 -8.35
N GLN A 342 -20.09 1.52 -8.63
CA GLN A 342 -21.31 0.75 -8.39
C GLN A 342 -21.17 -0.23 -7.22
N PHE A 343 -20.07 -0.17 -6.48
CA PHE A 343 -19.70 -1.15 -5.45
C PHE A 343 -20.74 -1.27 -4.33
N ASP A 344 -21.45 -0.21 -4.01
CA ASP A 344 -22.52 -0.22 -2.99
C ASP A 344 -23.57 -1.31 -3.27
N GLN A 345 -23.87 -1.62 -4.54
CA GLN A 345 -24.81 -2.68 -4.90
C GLN A 345 -24.29 -4.08 -4.48
N VAL A 346 -22.96 -4.29 -4.51
CA VAL A 346 -22.34 -5.53 -4.03
C VAL A 346 -22.40 -5.59 -2.51
N VAL A 347 -22.18 -4.47 -1.82
CA VAL A 347 -22.30 -4.37 -0.35
C VAL A 347 -23.71 -4.66 0.08
N ASP A 348 -24.73 -4.08 -0.58
CA ASP A 348 -26.13 -4.32 -0.29
C ASP A 348 -26.50 -5.79 -0.46
N TYR A 349 -26.05 -6.43 -1.54
CA TYR A 349 -26.24 -7.86 -1.76
C TYR A 349 -25.60 -8.71 -0.67
N LEU A 350 -24.33 -8.46 -0.32
CA LEU A 350 -23.65 -9.21 0.74
C LEU A 350 -24.27 -9.00 2.12
N ASN A 351 -24.92 -7.87 2.34
CA ASN A 351 -25.66 -7.61 3.58
C ASN A 351 -26.97 -8.37 3.69
N THR A 352 -27.48 -8.97 2.60
CA THR A 352 -28.66 -9.87 2.67
C THR A 352 -28.37 -11.21 3.35
N PHE A 353 -27.10 -11.58 3.52
CA PHE A 353 -26.71 -12.80 4.21
C PHE A 353 -26.48 -12.53 5.70
N ASP A 354 -27.40 -12.92 6.57
CA ASP A 354 -27.36 -12.61 8.01
C ASP A 354 -26.07 -13.04 8.70
N ASN A 355 -25.48 -14.15 8.29
CA ASN A 355 -24.33 -14.80 8.93
C ASN A 355 -22.99 -14.63 8.20
N LEU A 356 -22.89 -13.73 7.20
CA LEU A 356 -21.67 -13.44 6.46
C LEU A 356 -21.16 -12.05 6.81
N PHE A 357 -19.91 -11.95 7.27
CA PHE A 357 -19.20 -10.70 7.55
C PHE A 357 -17.97 -10.58 6.65
N CYS A 358 -17.87 -9.48 5.90
CA CYS A 358 -16.73 -9.20 5.04
C CYS A 358 -15.76 -8.24 5.74
N VAL A 359 -14.50 -8.64 5.94
CA VAL A 359 -13.52 -7.90 6.75
C VAL A 359 -12.19 -7.74 6.00
N GLY A 360 -11.40 -6.78 6.46
CA GLY A 360 -10.05 -6.57 5.94
C GLY A 360 -10.01 -5.85 4.60
N ARG A 361 -8.79 -5.74 4.05
CA ARG A 361 -8.52 -5.00 2.81
C ARG A 361 -9.29 -5.56 1.61
N ASN A 362 -9.14 -6.85 1.35
CA ASN A 362 -9.69 -7.49 0.17
C ASN A 362 -11.15 -7.90 0.35
N GLY A 363 -11.55 -8.29 1.58
CA GLY A 363 -12.95 -8.60 1.89
C GLY A 363 -13.87 -7.39 1.88
N GLN A 364 -13.34 -6.17 1.88
CA GLN A 364 -14.10 -4.94 1.73
C GLN A 364 -13.78 -4.16 0.45
N HIS A 365 -12.90 -4.68 -0.40
CA HIS A 365 -12.35 -3.96 -1.55
C HIS A 365 -11.93 -2.52 -1.18
N ARG A 366 -11.23 -2.36 -0.04
CA ARG A 366 -10.84 -1.07 0.50
C ARG A 366 -9.36 -1.06 0.85
N TYR A 367 -8.70 0.06 0.59
CA TYR A 367 -7.28 0.20 0.88
C TYR A 367 -7.03 0.34 2.39
N ASN A 368 -7.34 -0.70 3.13
CA ASN A 368 -7.11 -0.79 4.57
C ASN A 368 -5.64 -1.12 4.87
N ASN A 369 -5.07 -0.47 5.88
CA ASN A 369 -3.84 -0.89 6.51
C ASN A 369 -4.14 -2.00 7.56
N MET A 370 -3.12 -2.51 8.26
CA MET A 370 -3.28 -3.58 9.25
C MET A 370 -4.25 -3.20 10.38
N ASP A 371 -4.15 -1.99 10.91
CA ASP A 371 -5.01 -1.42 11.95
C ASP A 371 -6.49 -1.41 11.53
N HIS A 372 -6.79 -0.89 10.35
CA HIS A 372 -8.16 -0.91 9.80
C HIS A 372 -8.66 -2.34 9.60
N SER A 373 -7.82 -3.23 9.06
CA SER A 373 -8.20 -4.63 8.84
C SER A 373 -8.51 -5.34 10.17
N MET A 374 -7.72 -5.09 11.22
CA MET A 374 -7.99 -5.58 12.57
C MET A 374 -9.30 -5.01 13.13
N LEU A 375 -9.52 -3.70 12.94
CA LEU A 375 -10.72 -3.04 13.44
C LEU A 375 -12.00 -3.58 12.79
N THR A 376 -11.98 -3.87 11.48
CA THR A 376 -13.12 -4.51 10.81
C THR A 376 -13.45 -5.88 11.42
N ALA A 377 -12.42 -6.67 11.75
CA ALA A 377 -12.60 -7.98 12.38
C ALA A 377 -13.12 -7.86 13.83
N ILE A 378 -12.65 -6.86 14.59
CA ILE A 378 -13.14 -6.57 15.94
C ILE A 378 -14.62 -6.21 15.89
N HIS A 379 -15.04 -5.32 14.99
CA HIS A 379 -16.46 -4.96 14.84
C HIS A 379 -17.33 -6.14 14.41
N ALA A 380 -16.82 -7.02 13.53
CA ALA A 380 -17.53 -8.24 13.18
C ALA A 380 -17.70 -9.17 14.40
N ALA A 381 -16.63 -9.37 15.20
CA ALA A 381 -16.68 -10.17 16.41
C ALA A 381 -17.63 -9.58 17.47
N ASP A 382 -17.66 -8.26 17.61
CA ASP A 382 -18.60 -7.58 18.53
C ASP A 382 -20.06 -7.74 18.08
N ALA A 383 -20.35 -7.60 16.78
CA ALA A 383 -21.69 -7.84 16.23
C ALA A 383 -22.13 -9.30 16.51
N ILE A 384 -21.27 -10.28 16.24
CA ILE A 384 -21.52 -11.68 16.47
C ILE A 384 -21.80 -11.95 17.96
N LYS A 385 -20.99 -11.40 18.86
CA LYS A 385 -21.14 -11.55 20.32
C LYS A 385 -22.50 -11.03 20.81
N HIS A 386 -23.04 -10.01 20.17
CA HIS A 386 -24.33 -9.41 20.52
C HIS A 386 -25.50 -9.96 19.68
N ASN A 387 -25.28 -11.01 18.89
CA ASN A 387 -26.27 -11.60 17.96
C ASN A 387 -26.86 -10.54 17.00
N SER A 388 -26.06 -9.59 16.58
CA SER A 388 -26.45 -8.54 15.64
C SER A 388 -26.13 -8.94 14.21
N THR A 389 -27.08 -8.72 13.31
CA THR A 389 -26.88 -8.84 11.85
C THR A 389 -26.50 -7.50 11.21
N ASP A 390 -26.48 -6.42 12.00
CA ASP A 390 -26.02 -5.11 11.53
C ASP A 390 -24.51 -5.10 11.31
N LYS A 391 -24.10 -4.81 10.07
CA LYS A 391 -22.71 -4.75 9.61
C LYS A 391 -22.23 -3.33 9.37
N GLY A 392 -23.04 -2.33 9.72
CA GLY A 392 -22.73 -0.92 9.48
C GLY A 392 -21.38 -0.52 10.08
N ALA A 393 -21.10 -0.91 11.33
CA ALA A 393 -19.81 -0.63 11.97
C ALA A 393 -18.62 -1.27 11.25
N VAL A 394 -18.79 -2.48 10.68
CA VAL A 394 -17.76 -3.21 9.92
C VAL A 394 -17.44 -2.48 8.61
N TRP A 395 -18.47 -2.07 7.85
CA TRP A 395 -18.30 -1.40 6.57
C TRP A 395 -17.83 0.05 6.72
N ASN A 396 -18.10 0.69 7.87
CA ASN A 396 -17.76 2.10 8.10
C ASN A 396 -16.30 2.34 8.49
N VAL A 397 -15.52 1.28 8.74
CA VAL A 397 -14.08 1.44 9.00
C VAL A 397 -13.39 2.07 7.79
N ASN A 398 -12.57 3.10 8.04
CA ASN A 398 -11.83 3.82 7.00
C ASN A 398 -12.73 4.42 5.87
N GLN A 399 -13.94 4.82 6.22
CA GLN A 399 -14.80 5.65 5.35
C GLN A 399 -14.58 7.14 5.55
N GLU A 400 -13.86 7.50 6.59
CA GLU A 400 -13.55 8.90 6.86
C GLU A 400 -12.81 9.51 5.68
N LYS A 401 -13.22 10.72 5.32
CA LYS A 401 -12.54 11.46 4.25
C LYS A 401 -11.14 11.94 4.67
N GLU A 402 -10.72 11.68 5.89
CA GLU A 402 -9.41 12.01 6.46
C GLU A 402 -8.88 10.79 7.22
N TYR A 403 -7.68 10.36 6.89
CA TYR A 403 -6.99 9.30 7.61
C TYR A 403 -6.27 9.92 8.81
N HIS A 404 -6.67 9.53 10.01
CA HIS A 404 -6.01 9.93 11.26
C HIS A 404 -5.37 8.70 11.90
N GLU A 405 -4.04 8.60 11.88
CA GLU A 405 -3.34 7.73 12.81
C GLU A 405 -3.34 8.41 14.19
N GLN A 406 -4.04 7.85 15.15
CA GLN A 406 -3.94 8.29 16.55
C GLN A 406 -2.58 7.90 17.11
N LYS A 407 -1.96 8.81 17.84
CA LYS A 407 -0.67 8.61 18.55
C LYS A 407 -0.82 7.61 19.67
#